data_859a4af2fd1e6af22926adafdef0a994
#
_entry.id   859a4af2fd1e6af22926adafdef0a994
#
_cell.length_a   1.000
_cell.length_b   1.000
_cell.length_c   1.000
_cell.angle_alpha   90.00
_cell.angle_beta   90.00
_cell.angle_gamma   90.00
#
_symmetry.space_group_name_H-M   'P 1'
#
loop_
_entity.id
_entity.type
_entity.pdbx_description
1 polymer ?
#
loop_
_entity_poly.entity_id
_entity_poly.type
_entity_poly.pdbx_seq_one_letter_code
_entity_poly.pdbx_strand_id
1 'polypeptide(L)'
;EAGASPCDLRDVRRRYRPDRGYSKCARVVGEVMGKYHPHGDSAIYGTLVRMAQSWSMRYTLVDGQGNFGSPGDDPAAAMRYTECRMAPLAMEMVRDIDKDTVDFLPNYDGKTQEPTVLPARFPNLLCNGSSGIAVGMATNIPPHNMREVAEGVHWALDHPDASREELLENLIRIIKGPDFPTGATILGHKGIEQAYRTGRGLITMRAVVNTEEIKGACAS
;
A
#
# COMPACT_ATOMS: atom_id res chain seq x y z
N GLU A 1 -27.89 7.79 -25.50
CA GLU A 1 -26.88 6.99 -24.83
C GLU A 1 -26.04 7.92 -23.96
N ALA A 2 -26.40 8.02 -22.68
CA ALA A 2 -25.67 8.82 -21.72
C ALA A 2 -24.44 8.00 -21.32
N GLY A 3 -23.30 8.29 -21.95
CA GLY A 3 -22.01 7.73 -21.57
C GLY A 3 -21.73 8.05 -20.10
N ALA A 4 -21.51 7.02 -19.28
CA ALA A 4 -21.11 7.17 -17.90
C ALA A 4 -19.85 8.06 -17.87
N SER A 5 -19.93 9.19 -17.19
CA SER A 5 -18.85 10.17 -17.14
C SER A 5 -17.72 9.67 -16.24
N PRO A 6 -16.44 9.88 -16.59
CA PRO A 6 -15.29 9.61 -15.71
C PRO A 6 -15.29 10.42 -14.41
N CYS A 7 -16.39 11.12 -14.12
CA CYS A 7 -16.51 12.09 -13.03
C CYS A 7 -16.39 11.50 -11.63
N ASP A 8 -16.71 10.21 -11.42
CA ASP A 8 -16.87 9.68 -10.06
C ASP A 8 -15.56 9.53 -9.28
N LEU A 9 -14.49 9.03 -9.91
CA LEU A 9 -13.18 8.96 -9.24
C LEU A 9 -12.51 10.34 -9.08
N ARG A 10 -12.81 11.26 -10.00
CA ARG A 10 -12.41 12.67 -9.86
C ARG A 10 -13.07 13.30 -8.64
N ASP A 11 -14.34 13.01 -8.40
CA ASP A 11 -15.07 13.50 -7.24
C ASP A 11 -14.60 12.85 -5.94
N VAL A 12 -14.33 11.55 -5.93
CA VAL A 12 -13.71 10.84 -4.79
C VAL A 12 -12.37 11.45 -4.46
N ARG A 13 -11.49 11.64 -5.47
CA ARG A 13 -10.20 12.31 -5.30
C ARG A 13 -10.34 13.71 -4.70
N ARG A 14 -11.30 14.51 -5.15
CA ARG A 14 -11.53 15.86 -4.64
C ARG A 14 -12.07 15.89 -3.22
N ARG A 15 -12.91 14.91 -2.87
CA ARG A 15 -13.60 14.85 -1.57
C ARG A 15 -12.70 14.41 -0.43
N TYR A 16 -11.85 13.41 -0.66
CA TYR A 16 -11.01 12.77 0.36
C TYR A 16 -9.54 13.22 0.33
N ARG A 17 -9.25 14.41 -0.18
CA ARG A 17 -7.90 14.97 -0.24
C ARG A 17 -7.31 15.21 1.15
N PRO A 18 -5.95 15.18 1.28
CA PRO A 18 -5.27 15.44 2.55
C PRO A 18 -5.50 16.85 3.11
N ASP A 19 -5.81 17.82 2.25
CA ASP A 19 -6.12 19.22 2.61
C ASP A 19 -7.60 19.44 2.96
N ARG A 20 -8.42 18.41 3.00
CA ARG A 20 -9.82 18.44 3.40
C ARG A 20 -10.02 17.86 4.80
N GLY A 21 -11.16 18.15 5.39
CA GLY A 21 -11.57 17.52 6.66
C GLY A 21 -11.72 16.00 6.54
N TYR A 22 -11.58 15.33 7.67
CA TYR A 22 -11.83 13.88 7.73
C TYR A 22 -13.28 13.53 7.44
N SER A 23 -13.49 12.35 6.89
CA SER A 23 -14.81 11.77 6.63
C SER A 23 -14.98 10.49 7.43
N LYS A 24 -16.18 10.20 7.92
CA LYS A 24 -16.47 8.92 8.59
C LYS A 24 -16.10 7.73 7.70
N CYS A 25 -15.39 6.77 8.26
CA CYS A 25 -15.03 5.55 7.54
C CYS A 25 -16.27 4.81 7.01
N ALA A 26 -17.38 4.81 7.76
CA ALA A 26 -18.65 4.24 7.33
C ALA A 26 -19.17 4.83 6.02
N ARG A 27 -18.95 6.13 5.78
CA ARG A 27 -19.33 6.79 4.51
C ARG A 27 -18.45 6.28 3.36
N VAL A 28 -17.14 6.21 3.57
CA VAL A 28 -16.20 5.73 2.56
C VAL A 28 -16.48 4.27 2.20
N VAL A 29 -16.69 3.42 3.20
CA VAL A 29 -17.04 2.00 3.02
C VAL A 29 -18.34 1.86 2.22
N GLY A 30 -19.39 2.63 2.57
CA GLY A 30 -20.67 2.61 1.84
C GLY A 30 -20.52 3.05 0.38
N GLU A 31 -19.70 4.07 0.11
CA GLU A 31 -19.43 4.56 -1.24
C GLU A 31 -18.68 3.52 -2.09
N VAL A 32 -17.66 2.90 -1.52
CA VAL A 32 -16.89 1.82 -2.18
C VAL A 32 -17.77 0.60 -2.46
N MET A 33 -18.54 0.16 -1.45
CA MET A 33 -19.44 -0.98 -1.60
C MET A 33 -20.53 -0.75 -2.64
N GLY A 34 -21.10 0.45 -2.66
CA GLY A 34 -22.21 0.77 -3.55
C GLY A 34 -21.82 1.00 -5.01
N LYS A 35 -20.56 1.42 -5.27
CA LYS A 35 -20.15 1.84 -6.62
C LYS A 35 -19.11 0.94 -7.27
N TYR A 36 -18.17 0.38 -6.49
CA TYR A 36 -16.98 -0.27 -7.02
C TYR A 36 -16.82 -1.72 -6.60
N HIS A 37 -17.18 -2.06 -5.37
CA HIS A 37 -16.85 -3.36 -4.80
C HIS A 37 -18.02 -3.94 -3.98
N PRO A 38 -18.96 -4.66 -4.61
CA PRO A 38 -20.20 -5.16 -3.97
C PRO A 38 -19.92 -6.39 -3.09
N HIS A 39 -19.06 -6.23 -2.08
CA HIS A 39 -18.70 -7.24 -1.10
C HIS A 39 -19.03 -6.76 0.32
N GLY A 40 -18.81 -7.62 1.33
CA GLY A 40 -19.10 -7.28 2.72
C GLY A 40 -18.35 -6.03 3.22
N ASP A 41 -19.03 -5.19 3.96
CA ASP A 41 -18.52 -3.95 4.54
C ASP A 41 -17.30 -4.18 5.45
N SER A 42 -17.27 -5.29 6.18
CA SER A 42 -16.17 -5.68 7.06
C SER A 42 -14.87 -5.93 6.29
N ALA A 43 -14.92 -6.51 5.09
CA ALA A 43 -13.74 -6.73 4.26
C ALA A 43 -13.18 -5.39 3.72
N ILE A 44 -14.08 -4.50 3.27
CA ILE A 44 -13.72 -3.16 2.79
C ILE A 44 -13.14 -2.33 3.93
N TYR A 45 -13.78 -2.33 5.11
CA TYR A 45 -13.29 -1.61 6.27
C TYR A 45 -11.96 -2.17 6.78
N GLY A 46 -11.79 -3.48 6.84
CA GLY A 46 -10.52 -4.11 7.22
C GLY A 46 -9.36 -3.72 6.32
N THR A 47 -9.61 -3.59 5.01
CA THR A 47 -8.60 -3.10 4.05
C THR A 47 -8.28 -1.62 4.28
N LEU A 48 -9.29 -0.78 4.50
CA LEU A 48 -9.09 0.64 4.81
C LEU A 48 -8.28 0.82 6.10
N VAL A 49 -8.58 0.04 7.14
CA VAL A 49 -7.84 0.05 8.41
C VAL A 49 -6.38 -0.29 8.19
N ARG A 50 -6.08 -1.35 7.44
CA ARG A 50 -4.67 -1.73 7.13
C ARG A 50 -3.91 -0.62 6.42
N MET A 51 -4.54 0.08 5.48
CA MET A 51 -3.91 1.19 4.75
C MET A 51 -3.58 2.40 5.64
N ALA A 52 -4.20 2.52 6.82
CA ALA A 52 -3.93 3.56 7.80
C ALA A 52 -2.91 3.16 8.87
N GLN A 53 -2.62 1.86 9.03
CA GLN A 53 -1.75 1.35 10.09
C GLN A 53 -0.27 1.45 9.70
N SER A 54 0.49 2.25 10.44
CA SER A 54 1.93 2.45 10.20
C SER A 54 2.81 1.21 10.47
N TRP A 55 2.29 0.22 11.19
CA TRP A 55 2.96 -1.08 11.39
C TRP A 55 2.59 -2.13 10.34
N SER A 56 1.50 -1.91 9.58
CA SER A 56 1.08 -2.78 8.47
C SER A 56 1.61 -2.31 7.12
N MET A 57 1.71 -1.00 6.93
CA MET A 57 2.15 -0.37 5.69
C MET A 57 3.46 0.38 5.91
N ARG A 58 4.46 0.13 5.06
CA ARG A 58 5.71 0.92 5.09
C ARG A 58 5.46 2.38 4.78
N TYR A 59 4.55 2.65 3.85
CA TYR A 59 4.07 3.98 3.48
C TYR A 59 2.55 3.97 3.50
N THR A 60 1.96 4.59 4.50
CA THR A 60 0.50 4.62 4.66
C THR A 60 -0.17 5.40 3.52
N LEU A 61 -1.29 4.88 3.02
CA LEU A 61 -2.08 5.49 1.97
C LEU A 61 -3.34 6.18 2.50
N VAL A 62 -3.72 5.87 3.72
CA VAL A 62 -4.85 6.47 4.44
C VAL A 62 -4.34 7.20 5.67
N ASP A 63 -4.78 8.45 5.83
CA ASP A 63 -4.63 9.24 7.03
C ASP A 63 -5.89 9.06 7.88
N GLY A 64 -5.74 8.35 9.01
CA GLY A 64 -6.84 7.96 9.89
C GLY A 64 -6.88 8.80 11.16
N GLN A 65 -8.10 9.07 11.63
CA GLN A 65 -8.37 9.71 12.91
C GLN A 65 -9.27 8.82 13.77
N GLY A 66 -8.83 8.52 14.98
CA GLY A 66 -9.49 7.62 15.91
C GLY A 66 -8.69 6.35 16.18
N ASN A 67 -9.36 5.32 16.72
CA ASN A 67 -8.71 4.06 17.04
C ASN A 67 -8.71 3.10 15.83
N PHE A 68 -7.55 2.92 15.20
CA PHE A 68 -7.31 1.98 14.10
C PHE A 68 -6.62 0.68 14.56
N GLY A 69 -6.68 0.38 15.85
CA GLY A 69 -6.05 -0.80 16.44
C GLY A 69 -4.64 -0.53 16.94
N SER A 70 -3.98 -1.58 17.42
CA SER A 70 -2.59 -1.55 17.87
C SER A 70 -1.80 -2.77 17.38
N PRO A 71 -0.46 -2.72 17.41
CA PRO A 71 0.38 -3.90 17.15
C PRO A 71 0.17 -5.04 18.16
N GLY A 72 -0.41 -4.73 19.33
CA GLY A 72 -0.72 -5.68 20.40
C GLY A 72 -2.03 -6.45 20.20
N ASP A 73 -2.55 -6.52 18.97
CA ASP A 73 -3.77 -7.23 18.58
C ASP A 73 -5.09 -6.58 19.03
N ASP A 74 -5.07 -5.31 19.45
CA ASP A 74 -6.32 -4.58 19.69
C ASP A 74 -7.01 -4.29 18.36
N PRO A 75 -8.29 -4.61 18.21
CA PRO A 75 -9.02 -4.34 16.97
C PRO A 75 -9.27 -2.84 16.79
N ALA A 76 -9.44 -2.42 15.54
CA ALA A 76 -9.92 -1.09 15.24
C ALA A 76 -11.34 -0.87 15.78
N ALA A 77 -11.65 0.35 16.19
CA ALA A 77 -13.01 0.73 16.54
C ALA A 77 -13.95 0.59 15.33
N ALA A 78 -15.26 0.43 15.57
CA ALA A 78 -16.23 0.32 14.49
C ALA A 78 -16.19 1.56 13.56
N MET A 79 -16.42 1.34 12.25
CA MET A 79 -16.30 2.35 11.19
C MET A 79 -17.17 3.62 11.39
N ARG A 80 -18.18 3.57 12.25
CA ARG A 80 -18.99 4.74 12.62
C ARG A 80 -18.27 5.72 13.55
N TYR A 81 -17.21 5.27 14.24
CA TYR A 81 -16.41 6.10 15.15
C TYR A 81 -15.16 6.65 14.49
N THR A 82 -14.53 5.87 13.61
CA THR A 82 -13.28 6.27 12.95
C THR A 82 -13.55 7.17 11.75
N GLU A 83 -12.57 8.01 11.44
CA GLU A 83 -12.58 8.93 10.33
C GLU A 83 -11.32 8.76 9.49
N CYS A 84 -11.39 9.08 8.21
CA CYS A 84 -10.25 8.96 7.32
C CYS A 84 -10.28 9.99 6.19
N ARG A 85 -9.12 10.15 5.56
CA ARG A 85 -8.89 10.84 4.30
C ARG A 85 -7.69 10.21 3.59
N MET A 86 -7.44 10.55 2.35
CA MET A 86 -6.22 10.08 1.67
C MET A 86 -4.97 10.70 2.31
N ALA A 87 -3.94 9.90 2.49
CA ALA A 87 -2.61 10.41 2.82
C ALA A 87 -2.02 11.18 1.61
N PRO A 88 -1.06 12.10 1.81
CA PRO A 88 -0.43 12.83 0.70
C PRO A 88 0.13 11.91 -0.38
N LEU A 89 0.74 10.78 -0.01
CA LEU A 89 1.28 9.82 -0.97
C LEU A 89 0.20 9.14 -1.81
N ALA A 90 -0.99 8.90 -1.26
CA ALA A 90 -2.10 8.32 -2.01
C ALA A 90 -2.56 9.22 -3.17
N MET A 91 -2.36 10.54 -3.07
CA MET A 91 -2.65 11.46 -4.16
C MET A 91 -1.77 11.21 -5.40
N GLU A 92 -0.55 10.71 -5.20
CA GLU A 92 0.37 10.38 -6.30
C GLU A 92 -0.05 9.09 -7.04
N MET A 93 -0.89 8.25 -6.40
CA MET A 93 -1.50 7.08 -7.07
C MET A 93 -2.58 7.48 -8.09
N VAL A 94 -3.22 8.62 -7.89
CA VAL A 94 -4.37 9.07 -8.69
C VAL A 94 -4.15 10.42 -9.36
N ARG A 95 -2.95 10.97 -9.31
CA ARG A 95 -2.66 12.34 -9.78
C ARG A 95 -2.99 12.55 -11.24
N ASP A 96 -2.65 11.59 -12.08
CA ASP A 96 -2.82 11.68 -13.53
C ASP A 96 -4.06 10.93 -14.05
N ILE A 97 -5.01 10.60 -13.17
CA ILE A 97 -6.25 9.88 -13.52
C ILE A 97 -7.10 10.63 -14.57
N ASP A 98 -6.94 11.95 -14.66
CA ASP A 98 -7.68 12.82 -15.58
C ASP A 98 -6.95 13.03 -16.93
N LYS A 99 -5.79 12.38 -17.14
CA LYS A 99 -4.91 12.66 -18.29
C LYS A 99 -4.94 11.57 -19.37
N ASP A 100 -5.96 10.71 -19.34
CA ASP A 100 -6.08 9.62 -20.32
C ASP A 100 -4.83 8.71 -20.38
N THR A 101 -4.28 8.42 -19.22
CA THR A 101 -3.06 7.61 -19.08
C THR A 101 -3.34 6.13 -18.82
N VAL A 102 -4.60 5.77 -18.54
CA VAL A 102 -5.06 4.40 -18.26
C VAL A 102 -6.44 4.20 -18.87
N ASP A 103 -6.74 2.95 -19.23
CA ASP A 103 -8.06 2.57 -19.74
C ASP A 103 -9.09 2.51 -18.62
N PHE A 104 -10.34 2.81 -18.96
CA PHE A 104 -11.48 2.73 -18.07
C PHE A 104 -12.45 1.65 -18.55
N LEU A 105 -13.01 0.91 -17.64
CA LEU A 105 -14.05 -0.09 -17.87
C LEU A 105 -15.30 0.26 -17.07
N PRO A 106 -16.50 -0.19 -17.52
CA PRO A 106 -17.70 -0.10 -16.71
C PRO A 106 -17.50 -0.85 -15.37
N ASN A 107 -18.02 -0.27 -14.28
CA ASN A 107 -18.08 -0.96 -13.00
C ASN A 107 -19.06 -2.14 -13.06
N TYR A 108 -19.25 -2.86 -11.94
CA TYR A 108 -20.07 -4.08 -11.88
C TYR A 108 -21.52 -3.92 -12.30
N ASP A 109 -22.14 -2.72 -12.18
CA ASP A 109 -23.53 -2.43 -12.56
C ASP A 109 -23.66 -1.56 -13.83
N GLY A 110 -22.53 -1.21 -14.45
CA GLY A 110 -22.47 -0.42 -15.69
C GLY A 110 -22.85 1.06 -15.55
N LYS A 111 -23.08 1.57 -14.33
CA LYS A 111 -23.51 2.96 -14.12
C LYS A 111 -22.35 3.95 -14.01
N THR A 112 -21.17 3.47 -13.63
CA THR A 112 -19.96 4.28 -13.51
C THR A 112 -18.81 3.59 -14.22
N GLN A 113 -17.69 4.30 -14.38
CA GLN A 113 -16.46 3.75 -14.94
C GLN A 113 -15.38 3.69 -13.87
N GLU A 114 -14.56 2.65 -13.93
CA GLU A 114 -13.39 2.48 -13.08
C GLU A 114 -12.14 2.26 -13.92
N PRO A 115 -10.96 2.73 -13.48
CA PRO A 115 -9.72 2.49 -14.20
C PRO A 115 -9.30 1.03 -14.07
N THR A 116 -8.75 0.47 -15.13
CA THR A 116 -8.20 -0.89 -15.14
C THR A 116 -7.01 -1.03 -14.19
N VAL A 117 -6.22 0.04 -14.06
CA VAL A 117 -5.10 0.18 -13.11
C VAL A 117 -5.01 1.64 -12.66
N LEU A 118 -4.42 1.90 -11.52
CA LEU A 118 -4.15 3.27 -11.09
C LEU A 118 -2.91 3.83 -11.79
N PRO A 119 -2.93 5.10 -12.25
CA PRO A 119 -1.79 5.76 -12.87
C PRO A 119 -0.75 6.20 -11.82
N ALA A 120 -0.24 5.23 -11.06
CA ALA A 120 0.65 5.49 -9.94
C ALA A 120 1.98 6.11 -10.41
N ARG A 121 2.39 7.21 -9.77
CA ARG A 121 3.65 7.91 -10.05
C ARG A 121 4.84 7.35 -9.28
N PHE A 122 4.61 6.39 -8.41
CA PHE A 122 5.66 5.66 -7.70
C PHE A 122 5.35 4.16 -7.69
N PRO A 123 6.34 3.31 -7.61
CA PRO A 123 6.16 1.85 -7.67
C PRO A 123 5.64 1.29 -6.34
N ASN A 124 4.35 1.50 -6.06
CA ASN A 124 3.72 1.12 -4.79
C ASN A 124 3.88 -0.38 -4.47
N LEU A 125 3.88 -1.24 -5.49
CA LEU A 125 4.08 -2.68 -5.30
C LEU A 125 5.42 -2.99 -4.63
N LEU A 126 6.49 -2.30 -5.00
CA LEU A 126 7.81 -2.48 -4.40
C LEU A 126 7.92 -1.75 -3.05
N CYS A 127 7.34 -0.55 -2.95
CA CYS A 127 7.44 0.28 -1.74
C CYS A 127 6.65 -0.30 -0.56
N ASN A 128 5.44 -0.80 -0.78
CA ASN A 128 4.57 -1.36 0.26
C ASN A 128 4.51 -2.89 0.26
N GLY A 129 5.02 -3.53 -0.78
CA GLY A 129 4.91 -4.97 -0.93
C GLY A 129 3.51 -5.45 -1.27
N SER A 130 3.35 -6.75 -1.32
CA SER A 130 2.07 -7.42 -1.50
C SER A 130 2.14 -8.81 -0.91
N SER A 131 1.07 -9.23 -0.23
CA SER A 131 0.90 -10.59 0.26
C SER A 131 -0.50 -11.06 -0.07
N GLY A 132 -0.62 -12.24 -0.65
CA GLY A 132 -1.92 -12.79 -1.01
C GLY A 132 -1.85 -14.25 -1.41
N ILE A 133 -2.97 -14.94 -1.22
CA ILE A 133 -3.15 -16.34 -1.57
C ILE A 133 -4.25 -16.40 -2.62
N ALA A 134 -3.92 -16.94 -3.80
CA ALA A 134 -4.87 -17.20 -4.87
C ALA A 134 -4.94 -18.70 -5.15
N VAL A 135 -5.93 -19.11 -5.95
CA VAL A 135 -6.03 -20.51 -6.37
C VAL A 135 -4.83 -20.87 -7.25
N GLY A 136 -4.03 -21.81 -6.79
CA GLY A 136 -2.87 -22.31 -7.53
C GLY A 136 -1.58 -21.53 -7.37
N MET A 137 -1.60 -20.31 -6.74
CA MET A 137 -0.38 -19.55 -6.48
C MET A 137 -0.53 -18.62 -5.28
N ALA A 138 0.61 -18.23 -4.70
CA ALA A 138 0.67 -17.23 -3.65
C ALA A 138 1.75 -16.20 -4.00
N THR A 139 1.58 -14.97 -3.51
CA THR A 139 2.60 -13.92 -3.60
C THR A 139 2.96 -13.42 -2.22
N ASN A 140 4.22 -13.08 -2.02
CA ASN A 140 4.71 -12.44 -0.80
C ASN A 140 5.90 -11.55 -1.14
N ILE A 141 5.61 -10.33 -1.58
CA ILE A 141 6.61 -9.32 -1.93
C ILE A 141 6.79 -8.42 -0.72
N PRO A 142 7.99 -8.35 -0.12
CA PRO A 142 8.24 -7.48 1.00
C PRO A 142 8.28 -6.01 0.59
N PRO A 143 8.03 -5.06 1.52
CA PRO A 143 8.20 -3.64 1.27
C PRO A 143 9.67 -3.26 1.14
N HIS A 144 9.96 -2.17 0.41
CA HIS A 144 11.31 -1.66 0.17
C HIS A 144 11.39 -0.15 0.42
N ASN A 145 12.60 0.33 0.65
CA ASN A 145 12.86 1.75 0.83
C ASN A 145 12.62 2.52 -0.47
N MET A 146 11.74 3.52 -0.43
CA MET A 146 11.33 4.28 -1.61
C MET A 146 12.51 5.01 -2.27
N ARG A 147 13.50 5.47 -1.49
CA ARG A 147 14.68 6.14 -2.04
C ARG A 147 15.54 5.18 -2.85
N GLU A 148 15.80 3.99 -2.32
CA GLU A 148 16.54 2.94 -3.02
C GLU A 148 15.81 2.49 -4.30
N VAL A 149 14.49 2.32 -4.21
CA VAL A 149 13.67 1.99 -5.39
C VAL A 149 13.71 3.09 -6.43
N ALA A 150 13.62 4.37 -6.03
CA ALA A 150 13.75 5.51 -6.95
C ALA A 150 15.13 5.57 -7.62
N GLU A 151 16.21 5.33 -6.88
CA GLU A 151 17.57 5.22 -7.45
C GLU A 151 17.66 4.08 -8.47
N GLY A 152 17.03 2.93 -8.17
CA GLY A 152 16.96 1.81 -9.12
C GLY A 152 16.22 2.16 -10.40
N VAL A 153 15.10 2.88 -10.30
CA VAL A 153 14.35 3.38 -11.46
C VAL A 153 15.19 4.37 -12.28
N HIS A 154 15.86 5.33 -11.63
CA HIS A 154 16.75 6.27 -12.31
C HIS A 154 17.87 5.53 -13.06
N TRP A 155 18.52 4.58 -12.39
CA TRP A 155 19.58 3.80 -13.05
C TRP A 155 19.06 3.06 -14.29
N ALA A 156 17.89 2.43 -14.20
CA ALA A 156 17.29 1.72 -15.33
C ALA A 156 16.92 2.64 -16.51
N LEU A 157 16.46 3.86 -16.22
CA LEU A 157 16.15 4.87 -17.25
C LEU A 157 17.41 5.41 -17.93
N ASP A 158 18.50 5.56 -17.18
CA ASP A 158 19.79 6.04 -17.71
C ASP A 158 20.53 4.96 -18.51
N HIS A 159 20.14 3.68 -18.39
CA HIS A 159 20.76 2.54 -19.06
C HIS A 159 19.73 1.68 -19.82
N PRO A 160 19.03 2.24 -20.82
CA PRO A 160 17.94 1.55 -21.53
C PRO A 160 18.43 0.32 -22.32
N ASP A 161 19.70 0.29 -22.70
CA ASP A 161 20.31 -0.81 -23.47
C ASP A 161 20.99 -1.86 -22.58
N ALA A 162 20.92 -1.72 -21.25
CA ALA A 162 21.52 -2.67 -20.34
C ALA A 162 20.90 -4.07 -20.50
N SER A 163 21.75 -5.09 -20.48
CA SER A 163 21.28 -6.47 -20.49
C SER A 163 20.48 -6.78 -19.21
N ARG A 164 19.62 -7.80 -19.27
CA ARG A 164 18.83 -8.23 -18.11
C ARG A 164 19.72 -8.58 -16.90
N GLU A 165 20.87 -9.17 -17.15
CA GLU A 165 21.82 -9.56 -16.12
C GLU A 165 22.49 -8.34 -15.49
N GLU A 166 22.95 -7.41 -16.30
CA GLU A 166 23.54 -6.14 -15.86
C GLU A 166 22.53 -5.30 -15.05
N LEU A 167 21.28 -5.20 -15.53
CA LEU A 167 20.19 -4.53 -14.81
C LEU A 167 19.98 -5.18 -13.44
N LEU A 168 19.89 -6.50 -13.37
CA LEU A 168 19.67 -7.23 -12.14
C LEU A 168 20.80 -7.02 -11.13
N GLU A 169 22.06 -7.11 -11.56
CA GLU A 169 23.23 -6.90 -10.69
C GLU A 169 23.26 -5.49 -10.10
N ASN A 170 22.98 -4.48 -10.91
CA ASN A 170 22.96 -3.10 -10.42
C ASN A 170 21.76 -2.83 -9.49
N LEU A 171 20.57 -3.35 -9.81
CA LEU A 171 19.41 -3.21 -8.94
C LEU A 171 19.61 -3.90 -7.59
N ILE A 172 20.23 -5.09 -7.52
CA ILE A 172 20.59 -5.76 -6.26
C ILE A 172 21.56 -4.92 -5.44
N ARG A 173 22.48 -4.20 -6.08
CA ARG A 173 23.42 -3.33 -5.39
C ARG A 173 22.78 -2.06 -4.87
N ILE A 174 21.80 -1.49 -5.57
CA ILE A 174 21.08 -0.27 -5.21
C ILE A 174 20.01 -0.57 -4.16
N ILE A 175 19.14 -1.56 -4.43
CA ILE A 175 18.08 -1.98 -3.52
C ILE A 175 18.62 -3.08 -2.60
N LYS A 176 19.11 -2.68 -1.45
CA LYS A 176 19.88 -3.55 -0.56
C LYS A 176 19.07 -4.66 0.08
N GLY A 177 17.75 -4.51 0.16
CA GLY A 177 16.86 -5.49 0.75
C GLY A 177 15.52 -4.91 1.19
N PRO A 178 14.67 -5.73 1.80
CA PRO A 178 13.41 -5.30 2.38
C PRO A 178 13.58 -4.22 3.45
N ASP A 179 12.59 -3.33 3.54
CA ASP A 179 12.48 -2.28 4.54
C ASP A 179 11.12 -2.39 5.23
N PHE A 180 11.09 -3.13 6.33
CA PHE A 180 9.85 -3.45 7.05
C PHE A 180 9.37 -2.29 7.91
N PRO A 181 8.03 -2.05 8.02
CA PRO A 181 7.48 -0.91 8.76
C PRO A 181 7.81 -0.92 10.26
N THR A 182 7.97 -2.09 10.86
CA THR A 182 8.30 -2.24 12.28
C THR A 182 9.80 -2.45 12.55
N GLY A 183 10.64 -2.39 11.52
CA GLY A 183 12.09 -2.57 11.64
C GLY A 183 12.50 -4.03 11.77
N ALA A 184 13.32 -4.37 12.74
CA ALA A 184 14.04 -5.63 12.96
C ALA A 184 15.43 -5.65 12.28
N THR A 185 16.23 -6.65 12.60
CA THR A 185 17.53 -6.91 11.96
C THR A 185 17.41 -8.09 11.01
N ILE A 186 17.73 -7.89 9.74
CA ILE A 186 17.82 -8.97 8.75
C ILE A 186 19.18 -9.67 8.91
N LEU A 187 19.17 -11.00 8.98
CA LEU A 187 20.37 -11.81 9.17
C LEU A 187 20.88 -12.34 7.82
N GLY A 188 21.92 -11.69 7.32
CA GLY A 188 22.60 -12.08 6.06
C GLY A 188 21.89 -11.63 4.79
N HIS A 189 22.62 -11.66 3.67
CA HIS A 189 22.13 -11.18 2.36
C HIS A 189 21.76 -12.29 1.38
N LYS A 190 22.21 -13.53 1.61
CA LYS A 190 22.02 -14.64 0.64
C LYS A 190 20.56 -14.89 0.27
N GLY A 191 19.66 -14.85 1.26
CA GLY A 191 18.23 -15.06 1.01
C GLY A 191 17.59 -13.92 0.20
N ILE A 192 18.02 -12.67 0.43
CA ILE A 192 17.58 -11.50 -0.33
C ILE A 192 18.04 -11.62 -1.78
N GLU A 193 19.32 -11.88 -2.00
CA GLU A 193 19.89 -12.02 -3.32
C GLU A 193 19.23 -13.17 -4.10
N GLN A 194 19.03 -14.31 -3.45
CA GLN A 194 18.31 -15.45 -4.03
C GLN A 194 16.87 -15.05 -4.42
N ALA A 195 16.15 -14.32 -3.56
CA ALA A 195 14.80 -13.86 -3.84
C ALA A 195 14.76 -12.96 -5.07
N TYR A 196 15.69 -12.02 -5.19
CA TYR A 196 15.75 -11.09 -6.33
C TYR A 196 16.14 -11.78 -7.64
N ARG A 197 17.03 -12.78 -7.60
CA ARG A 197 17.46 -13.52 -8.80
C ARG A 197 16.43 -14.54 -9.28
N THR A 198 15.76 -15.22 -8.36
CA THR A 198 14.93 -16.39 -8.68
C THR A 198 13.44 -16.20 -8.40
N GLY A 199 13.06 -15.11 -7.74
CA GLY A 199 11.70 -14.89 -7.22
C GLY A 199 11.39 -15.69 -5.94
N ARG A 200 12.37 -16.41 -5.38
CA ARG A 200 12.20 -17.21 -4.14
C ARG A 200 13.43 -17.09 -3.27
N GLY A 201 13.25 -16.76 -1.99
CA GLY A 201 14.33 -16.68 -1.01
C GLY A 201 13.79 -16.68 0.40
N LEU A 202 14.58 -17.14 1.33
CA LEU A 202 14.28 -17.13 2.75
C LEU A 202 14.99 -15.95 3.41
N ILE A 203 14.22 -15.03 3.99
CA ILE A 203 14.73 -13.86 4.71
C ILE A 203 14.55 -14.11 6.21
N THR A 204 15.66 -14.23 6.91
CA THR A 204 15.66 -14.45 8.36
C THR A 204 15.73 -13.09 9.07
N MET A 205 14.81 -12.85 9.99
CA MET A 205 14.76 -11.62 10.78
C MET A 205 14.87 -11.92 12.28
N ARG A 206 15.45 -10.99 13.02
CA ARG A 206 15.51 -10.99 14.48
C ARG A 206 14.98 -9.69 15.03
N ALA A 207 14.06 -9.77 15.99
CA ALA A 207 13.56 -8.60 16.69
C ALA A 207 14.69 -7.89 17.46
N VAL A 208 14.61 -6.57 17.52
CA VAL A 208 15.40 -5.73 18.44
C VAL A 208 14.52 -5.46 19.64
N VAL A 209 14.90 -6.00 20.79
CA VAL A 209 14.14 -5.91 22.03
C VAL A 209 14.95 -5.15 23.07
N ASN A 210 14.34 -4.11 23.65
CA ASN A 210 14.84 -3.38 24.79
C ASN A 210 13.92 -3.65 25.98
N THR A 211 14.50 -3.90 27.15
CA THR A 211 13.77 -4.06 28.41
C THR A 211 14.06 -2.86 29.31
N GLU A 212 13.01 -2.21 29.80
CA GLU A 212 13.11 -1.11 30.76
C GLU A 212 12.37 -1.47 32.03
N GLU A 213 12.99 -1.24 33.19
CA GLU A 213 12.31 -1.35 34.48
C GLU A 213 11.49 -0.09 34.75
N ILE A 214 10.17 -0.22 34.77
CA ILE A 214 9.28 0.86 35.14
C ILE A 214 9.03 0.80 36.65
N LYS A 215 9.63 1.71 37.41
CA LYS A 215 9.37 1.85 38.86
C LYS A 215 7.92 2.31 39.07
N GLY A 216 7.12 1.47 39.70
CA GLY A 216 5.76 1.80 40.16
C GLY A 216 4.60 1.29 39.30
N ALA A 217 4.82 0.47 38.29
CA ALA A 217 3.72 -0.22 37.60
C ALA A 217 3.33 -1.47 38.38
N CYS A 218 2.14 -1.48 39.00
CA CYS A 218 1.48 -2.74 39.37
C CYS A 218 1.08 -3.45 38.08
N ALA A 219 1.57 -4.65 37.87
CA ALA A 219 1.03 -5.55 36.86
C ALA A 219 -0.42 -5.89 37.27
N SER A 220 -1.38 -5.51 36.47
CA SER A 220 -2.78 -5.95 36.54
C SER A 220 -3.01 -7.09 35.57
#